data_8407558cc9ed048e1b5f05055259e5a3
#
_entry.id   8407558cc9ed048e1b5f05055259e5a3
#
_cell.length_a   1.000
_cell.length_b   1.000
_cell.length_c   1.000
_cell.angle_alpha   90.00
_cell.angle_beta   90.00
_cell.angle_gamma   90.00
#
_symmetry.space_group_name_H-M   'P 1'
#
loop_
_entity.id
_entity.type
_entity.pdbx_description
1 polymer ?
#
loop_
_entity_poly.entity_id
_entity_poly.type
_entity_poly.pdbx_seq_one_letter_code
_entity_poly.pdbx_strand_id
1 'polypeptide(L)'
;MNPTALNYALGTVVCWGLYSVLLHKGSMLMAGSSPVEVGSRMKAFLMVGIAYLLVGIIAPLLVMKAKGTPMTFPSGGLTWSLIAGLAGAVGAYFLLMALSQGKTPVESKSLVLLVPAIVFAGAPIVNALVSITKDGVWGKTPWQFYVGILLAAAGVAMVMQYRPLGGPPAKPAAAAAPAGAPTPVPVAVFTPLPASTVAAGYSDVTTRSWVVS
;
A
#
# COMPACT_ATOMS: atom_id res chain seq x y z
N MET A 1 4.62 -28.71 -14.62
CA MET A 1 5.56 -27.65 -14.19
C MET A 1 6.60 -28.27 -13.24
N ASN A 2 7.87 -27.93 -13.38
CA ASN A 2 8.93 -28.45 -12.50
C ASN A 2 8.65 -28.02 -11.04
N PRO A 3 8.74 -28.93 -10.03
CA PRO A 3 8.52 -28.60 -8.62
C PRO A 3 9.36 -27.43 -8.11
N THR A 4 10.61 -27.33 -8.55
CA THR A 4 11.50 -26.21 -8.19
C THR A 4 10.97 -24.87 -8.72
N ALA A 5 10.48 -24.83 -9.97
CA ALA A 5 9.89 -23.62 -10.54
C ALA A 5 8.59 -23.23 -9.80
N LEU A 6 7.79 -24.21 -9.38
CA LEU A 6 6.60 -23.97 -8.57
C LEU A 6 6.95 -23.34 -7.22
N ASN A 7 7.98 -23.85 -6.53
CA ASN A 7 8.41 -23.30 -5.24
C ASN A 7 8.86 -21.83 -5.36
N TYR A 8 9.63 -21.48 -6.40
CA TYR A 8 10.01 -20.08 -6.65
C TYR A 8 8.81 -19.21 -6.98
N ALA A 9 7.86 -19.70 -7.78
CA ALA A 9 6.63 -18.98 -8.07
C ALA A 9 5.81 -18.72 -6.81
N LEU A 10 5.65 -19.73 -5.94
CA LEU A 10 4.96 -19.56 -4.65
C LEU A 10 5.68 -18.58 -3.73
N GLY A 11 7.02 -18.62 -3.68
CA GLY A 11 7.81 -17.62 -2.97
C GLY A 11 7.54 -16.19 -3.47
N THR A 12 7.46 -16.02 -4.80
CA THR A 12 7.10 -14.73 -5.41
C THR A 12 5.70 -14.29 -4.99
N VAL A 13 4.71 -15.19 -5.02
CA VAL A 13 3.33 -14.89 -4.58
C VAL A 13 3.31 -14.38 -3.14
N VAL A 14 4.02 -15.04 -2.22
CA VAL A 14 4.10 -14.62 -0.82
C VAL A 14 4.74 -13.24 -0.69
N CYS A 15 5.91 -13.04 -1.31
CA CYS A 15 6.63 -11.75 -1.22
C CYS A 15 5.80 -10.60 -1.78
N TRP A 16 5.22 -10.78 -2.96
CA TRP A 16 4.43 -9.73 -3.61
C TRP A 16 3.06 -9.52 -2.95
N GLY A 17 2.47 -10.59 -2.40
CA GLY A 17 1.24 -10.51 -1.62
C GLY A 17 1.41 -9.68 -0.33
N LEU A 18 2.55 -9.82 0.33
CA LEU A 18 2.88 -9.03 1.52
C LEU A 18 3.32 -7.59 1.19
N TYR A 19 3.85 -7.35 -0.01
CA TYR A 19 4.46 -6.09 -0.40
C TYR A 19 3.58 -4.86 -0.13
N SER A 20 2.33 -4.88 -0.58
CA SER A 20 1.41 -3.74 -0.43
C SER A 20 1.04 -3.46 1.03
N VAL A 21 0.89 -4.52 1.84
CA VAL A 21 0.58 -4.41 3.28
C VAL A 21 1.77 -3.81 4.03
N LEU A 22 2.99 -4.31 3.75
CA LEU A 22 4.22 -3.80 4.36
C LEU A 22 4.51 -2.36 3.95
N LEU A 23 4.32 -2.03 2.66
CA LEU A 23 4.50 -0.68 2.14
C LEU A 23 3.50 0.30 2.78
N HIS A 24 2.24 -0.12 2.96
CA HIS A 24 1.23 0.68 3.64
C HIS A 24 1.62 0.94 5.10
N LYS A 25 2.02 -0.10 5.84
CA LYS A 25 2.52 0.02 7.21
C LYS A 25 3.75 0.94 7.30
N GLY A 26 4.70 0.79 6.38
CA GLY A 26 5.88 1.67 6.28
C GLY A 26 5.46 3.13 6.07
N SER A 27 4.52 3.39 5.16
CA SER A 27 3.99 4.73 4.90
C SER A 27 3.32 5.35 6.13
N MET A 28 2.56 4.56 6.90
CA MET A 28 1.95 5.01 8.15
C MET A 28 3.01 5.40 9.20
N LEU A 29 4.04 4.59 9.37
CA LEU A 29 5.13 4.88 10.30
C LEU A 29 5.96 6.10 9.88
N MET A 30 6.14 6.32 8.56
CA MET A 30 6.80 7.53 8.03
C MET A 30 5.96 8.81 8.19
N ALA A 31 4.66 8.68 8.39
CA ALA A 31 3.77 9.81 8.66
C ALA A 31 3.83 10.25 10.14
N GLY A 32 4.20 9.36 11.07
CA GLY A 32 4.18 9.61 12.53
C GLY A 32 2.75 9.87 13.03
N SER A 33 2.56 10.96 13.72
CA SER A 33 1.24 11.41 14.23
C SER A 33 0.41 12.18 13.18
N SER A 34 0.99 12.52 12.04
CA SER A 34 0.30 13.23 10.96
C SER A 34 -0.52 12.25 10.08
N PRO A 35 -1.51 12.75 9.35
CA PRO A 35 -2.18 11.93 8.34
C PRO A 35 -1.20 11.36 7.30
N VAL A 36 -1.52 10.18 6.75
CA VAL A 36 -0.68 9.55 5.71
C VAL A 36 -0.88 10.32 4.40
N GLU A 37 0.08 11.15 4.07
CA GLU A 37 0.11 11.95 2.86
C GLU A 37 1.01 11.33 1.79
N VAL A 38 1.01 11.91 0.59
CA VAL A 38 1.89 11.51 -0.53
C VAL A 38 3.36 11.53 -0.10
N GLY A 39 3.78 12.54 0.69
CA GLY A 39 5.16 12.66 1.18
C GLY A 39 5.63 11.47 2.03
N SER A 40 4.82 10.98 2.95
CA SER A 40 5.14 9.80 3.78
C SER A 40 5.22 8.52 2.94
N ARG A 41 4.37 8.39 1.92
CA ARG A 41 4.40 7.29 0.97
C ARG A 41 5.65 7.33 0.08
N MET A 42 6.07 8.51 -0.35
CA MET A 42 7.33 8.68 -1.11
C MET A 42 8.55 8.29 -0.28
N LYS A 43 8.60 8.64 1.01
CA LYS A 43 9.68 8.19 1.91
C LYS A 43 9.72 6.67 2.02
N ALA A 44 8.57 6.01 2.18
CA ALA A 44 8.51 4.55 2.21
C ALA A 44 8.95 3.93 0.88
N PHE A 45 8.56 4.52 -0.26
CA PHE A 45 8.95 4.06 -1.59
C PHE A 45 10.44 4.24 -1.86
N LEU A 46 11.06 5.31 -1.34
CA LEU A 46 12.51 5.49 -1.40
C LEU A 46 13.26 4.33 -0.72
N MET A 47 12.76 3.85 0.43
CA MET A 47 13.36 2.68 1.09
C MET A 47 13.19 1.40 0.27
N VAL A 48 12.08 1.26 -0.44
CA VAL A 48 11.90 0.16 -1.41
C VAL A 48 12.95 0.25 -2.52
N GLY A 49 13.23 1.45 -3.05
CA GLY A 49 14.29 1.66 -4.05
C GLY A 49 15.66 1.20 -3.56
N ILE A 50 16.01 1.50 -2.31
CA ILE A 50 17.26 1.02 -1.69
C ILE A 50 17.27 -0.51 -1.57
N ALA A 51 16.16 -1.12 -1.17
CA ALA A 51 16.05 -2.58 -1.10
C ALA A 51 16.21 -3.22 -2.49
N TYR A 52 15.63 -2.65 -3.55
CA TYR A 52 15.81 -3.10 -4.92
C TYR A 52 17.26 -2.96 -5.40
N LEU A 53 17.96 -1.88 -5.01
CA LEU A 53 19.40 -1.73 -5.30
C LEU A 53 20.21 -2.88 -4.67
N LEU A 54 19.92 -3.22 -3.41
CA LEU A 54 20.62 -4.32 -2.73
C LEU A 54 20.35 -5.67 -3.40
N VAL A 55 19.08 -6.01 -3.63
CA VAL A 55 18.70 -7.31 -4.19
C VAL A 55 18.91 -7.37 -5.71
N GLY A 56 18.61 -6.30 -6.43
CA GLY A 56 18.66 -6.26 -7.90
C GLY A 56 20.05 -6.02 -8.48
N ILE A 57 20.99 -5.55 -7.68
CA ILE A 57 22.39 -5.31 -8.14
C ILE A 57 23.36 -6.22 -7.41
N ILE A 58 23.37 -6.18 -6.08
CA ILE A 58 24.41 -6.90 -5.32
C ILE A 58 24.24 -8.42 -5.45
N ALA A 59 23.01 -8.94 -5.30
CA ALA A 59 22.80 -10.37 -5.39
C ALA A 59 23.14 -10.95 -6.78
N PRO A 60 22.71 -10.38 -7.93
CA PRO A 60 23.18 -10.84 -9.25
C PRO A 60 24.69 -10.79 -9.42
N LEU A 61 25.36 -9.72 -8.99
CA LEU A 61 26.81 -9.61 -9.07
C LEU A 61 27.52 -10.71 -8.29
N LEU A 62 27.05 -11.02 -7.07
CA LEU A 62 27.62 -12.10 -6.26
C LEU A 62 27.41 -13.47 -6.93
N VAL A 63 26.21 -13.72 -7.47
CA VAL A 63 25.92 -14.98 -8.18
C VAL A 63 26.76 -15.12 -9.45
N MET A 64 26.86 -14.06 -10.25
CA MET A 64 27.68 -14.06 -11.48
C MET A 64 29.15 -14.31 -11.15
N LYS A 65 29.68 -13.64 -10.12
CA LYS A 65 31.05 -13.87 -9.65
C LYS A 65 31.26 -15.32 -9.18
N ALA A 66 30.35 -15.85 -8.38
CA ALA A 66 30.43 -17.22 -7.88
C ALA A 66 30.37 -18.27 -8.99
N LYS A 67 29.63 -17.99 -10.08
CA LYS A 67 29.51 -18.89 -11.24
C LYS A 67 30.55 -18.64 -12.33
N GLY A 68 31.44 -17.66 -12.16
CA GLY A 68 32.42 -17.29 -13.19
C GLY A 68 31.78 -16.75 -14.49
N THR A 69 30.58 -16.17 -14.40
CA THR A 69 29.86 -15.67 -15.57
C THR A 69 30.58 -14.43 -16.14
N PRO A 70 30.87 -14.35 -17.45
CA PRO A 70 31.50 -13.17 -18.05
C PRO A 70 30.64 -11.92 -17.85
N MET A 71 31.28 -10.79 -17.51
CA MET A 71 30.64 -9.49 -17.29
C MET A 71 30.45 -8.71 -18.61
N THR A 72 30.09 -9.42 -19.68
CA THR A 72 29.79 -8.82 -20.99
C THR A 72 28.28 -8.65 -21.14
N PHE A 73 27.86 -7.46 -21.55
CA PHE A 73 26.45 -7.10 -21.70
C PHE A 73 26.15 -6.72 -23.15
N PRO A 74 25.58 -7.62 -23.96
CA PRO A 74 25.14 -7.29 -25.31
C PRO A 74 24.14 -6.13 -25.30
N SER A 75 24.30 -5.14 -26.20
CA SER A 75 23.52 -3.91 -26.19
C SER A 75 22.01 -4.13 -26.25
N GLY A 76 21.54 -5.06 -27.07
CA GLY A 76 20.11 -5.41 -27.14
C GLY A 76 19.58 -5.97 -25.82
N GLY A 77 20.34 -6.86 -25.16
CA GLY A 77 19.98 -7.40 -23.84
C GLY A 77 19.93 -6.31 -22.76
N LEU A 78 20.92 -5.43 -22.75
CA LEU A 78 20.99 -4.28 -21.84
C LEU A 78 19.76 -3.38 -21.99
N THR A 79 19.42 -2.99 -23.22
CA THR A 79 18.31 -2.09 -23.50
C THR A 79 16.98 -2.68 -23.05
N TRP A 80 16.67 -3.91 -23.44
CA TRP A 80 15.40 -4.55 -23.06
C TRP A 80 15.28 -4.80 -21.56
N SER A 81 16.38 -5.16 -20.89
CA SER A 81 16.40 -5.34 -19.45
C SER A 81 16.18 -4.03 -18.69
N LEU A 82 16.74 -2.92 -19.17
CA LEU A 82 16.51 -1.59 -18.59
C LEU A 82 15.05 -1.14 -18.79
N ILE A 83 14.49 -1.35 -19.98
CA ILE A 83 13.07 -1.05 -20.25
C ILE A 83 12.17 -1.86 -19.32
N ALA A 84 12.45 -3.15 -19.14
CA ALA A 84 11.69 -4.00 -18.23
C ALA A 84 11.79 -3.52 -16.78
N GLY A 85 12.99 -3.16 -16.31
CA GLY A 85 13.21 -2.60 -14.98
C GLY A 85 12.46 -1.28 -14.78
N LEU A 86 12.51 -0.39 -15.78
CA LEU A 86 11.79 0.88 -15.75
C LEU A 86 10.27 0.69 -15.71
N ALA A 87 9.73 -0.23 -16.53
CA ALA A 87 8.31 -0.56 -16.51
C ALA A 87 7.87 -1.09 -15.13
N GLY A 88 8.68 -1.95 -14.49
CA GLY A 88 8.43 -2.42 -13.13
C GLY A 88 8.44 -1.30 -12.09
N ALA A 89 9.41 -0.40 -12.15
CA ALA A 89 9.52 0.74 -11.24
C ALA A 89 8.36 1.72 -11.39
N VAL A 90 7.98 2.05 -12.63
CA VAL A 90 6.83 2.90 -12.93
C VAL A 90 5.52 2.23 -12.47
N GLY A 91 5.39 0.91 -12.66
CA GLY A 91 4.25 0.16 -12.15
C GLY A 91 4.13 0.23 -10.62
N ALA A 92 5.25 0.08 -9.90
CA ALA A 92 5.28 0.23 -8.45
C ALA A 92 4.94 1.66 -7.99
N TYR A 93 5.35 2.67 -8.75
CA TYR A 93 4.96 4.06 -8.51
C TYR A 93 3.45 4.28 -8.68
N PHE A 94 2.85 3.75 -9.75
CA PHE A 94 1.40 3.83 -9.94
C PHE A 94 0.62 3.08 -8.85
N LEU A 95 1.11 1.92 -8.41
CA LEU A 95 0.54 1.21 -7.27
C LEU A 95 0.49 2.12 -6.03
N LEU A 96 1.60 2.79 -5.73
CA LEU A 96 1.70 3.70 -4.60
C LEU A 96 0.74 4.90 -4.75
N MET A 97 0.65 5.47 -5.96
CA MET A 97 -0.28 6.57 -6.23
C MET A 97 -1.74 6.13 -6.08
N ALA A 98 -2.10 4.94 -6.55
CA ALA A 98 -3.44 4.38 -6.35
C ALA A 98 -3.78 4.21 -4.86
N LEU A 99 -2.83 3.68 -4.06
CA LEU A 99 -2.99 3.55 -2.61
C LEU A 99 -3.10 4.91 -1.89
N SER A 100 -2.60 5.99 -2.49
CA SER A 100 -2.65 7.34 -1.91
C SER A 100 -4.00 8.05 -2.09
N GLN A 101 -4.93 7.50 -2.86
CA GLN A 101 -6.22 8.14 -3.14
C GLN A 101 -7.25 8.03 -2.00
N GLY A 102 -6.99 7.24 -0.96
CA GLY A 102 -7.89 7.11 0.18
C GLY A 102 -7.91 8.38 1.03
N LYS A 103 -9.05 9.08 1.05
CA LYS A 103 -9.28 10.31 1.81
C LYS A 103 -9.66 10.03 3.27
N THR A 104 -10.23 8.86 3.53
CA THR A 104 -10.64 8.42 4.88
C THR A 104 -9.89 7.15 5.28
N PRO A 105 -9.80 6.85 6.59
CA PRO A 105 -9.20 5.59 7.06
C PRO A 105 -9.88 4.34 6.47
N VAL A 106 -11.18 4.38 6.26
CA VAL A 106 -11.97 3.28 5.67
C VAL A 106 -11.60 3.10 4.20
N GLU A 107 -11.55 4.19 3.43
CA GLU A 107 -11.12 4.16 2.02
C GLU A 107 -9.69 3.66 1.88
N SER A 108 -8.77 4.13 2.72
CA SER A 108 -7.37 3.70 2.70
C SER A 108 -7.24 2.19 2.94
N LYS A 109 -7.94 1.63 3.93
CA LYS A 109 -7.99 0.18 4.16
C LYS A 109 -8.59 -0.56 2.97
N SER A 110 -9.65 -0.03 2.38
CA SER A 110 -10.29 -0.59 1.20
C SER A 110 -9.33 -0.64 0.01
N LEU A 111 -8.56 0.42 -0.25
CA LEU A 111 -7.59 0.48 -1.33
C LEU A 111 -6.43 -0.51 -1.15
N VAL A 112 -5.97 -0.74 0.08
CA VAL A 112 -4.92 -1.75 0.37
C VAL A 112 -5.36 -3.17 -0.01
N LEU A 113 -6.65 -3.48 0.07
CA LEU A 113 -7.19 -4.78 -0.38
C LEU A 113 -7.46 -4.80 -1.88
N LEU A 114 -8.03 -3.71 -2.40
CA LEU A 114 -8.55 -3.63 -3.76
C LEU A 114 -7.47 -3.48 -4.82
N VAL A 115 -6.56 -2.52 -4.63
CA VAL A 115 -5.56 -2.18 -5.63
C VAL A 115 -4.62 -3.35 -5.94
N PRO A 116 -4.07 -4.09 -4.95
CA PRO A 116 -3.29 -5.28 -5.22
C PRO A 116 -4.09 -6.38 -5.94
N ALA A 117 -5.36 -6.58 -5.58
CA ALA A 117 -6.20 -7.57 -6.24
C ALA A 117 -6.34 -7.28 -7.74
N ILE A 118 -6.57 -6.02 -8.11
CA ILE A 118 -6.63 -5.59 -9.52
C ILE A 118 -5.27 -5.80 -10.21
N VAL A 119 -4.18 -5.36 -9.59
CA VAL A 119 -2.84 -5.41 -10.18
C VAL A 119 -2.38 -6.85 -10.39
N PHE A 120 -2.48 -7.69 -9.35
CA PHE A 120 -1.95 -9.07 -9.40
C PHE A 120 -2.83 -10.04 -10.19
N ALA A 121 -4.10 -9.75 -10.38
CA ALA A 121 -4.91 -10.51 -11.31
C ALA A 121 -4.88 -9.94 -12.74
N GLY A 122 -4.74 -8.63 -12.90
CA GLY A 122 -4.67 -7.98 -14.20
C GLY A 122 -3.33 -8.17 -14.92
N ALA A 123 -2.22 -8.08 -14.19
CA ALA A 123 -0.89 -8.20 -14.79
C ALA A 123 -0.64 -9.54 -15.53
N PRO A 124 -1.02 -10.72 -15.00
CA PRO A 124 -0.92 -11.97 -15.74
C PRO A 124 -1.78 -11.99 -17.01
N ILE A 125 -2.95 -11.36 -16.99
CA ILE A 125 -3.82 -11.26 -18.18
C ILE A 125 -3.13 -10.45 -19.28
N VAL A 126 -2.58 -9.28 -18.92
CA VAL A 126 -1.83 -8.44 -19.88
C VAL A 126 -0.62 -9.20 -20.41
N ASN A 127 0.15 -9.86 -19.55
CA ASN A 127 1.30 -10.67 -19.96
C ASN A 127 0.90 -11.78 -20.94
N ALA A 128 -0.20 -12.49 -20.67
CA ALA A 128 -0.71 -13.55 -21.53
C ALA A 128 -1.14 -13.02 -22.91
N LEU A 129 -1.89 -11.92 -22.95
CA LEU A 129 -2.33 -11.29 -24.19
C LEU A 129 -1.15 -10.79 -25.04
N VAL A 130 -0.18 -10.15 -24.42
CA VAL A 130 1.04 -9.66 -25.10
C VAL A 130 1.84 -10.84 -25.66
N SER A 131 2.01 -11.94 -24.89
CA SER A 131 2.73 -13.13 -25.34
C SER A 131 2.04 -13.78 -26.55
N ILE A 132 0.72 -13.99 -26.49
CA ILE A 132 -0.04 -14.56 -27.60
C ILE A 132 0.07 -13.70 -28.85
N THR A 133 0.00 -12.38 -28.69
CA THR A 133 0.12 -11.42 -29.81
C THR A 133 1.50 -11.48 -30.42
N LYS A 134 2.55 -11.42 -29.59
CA LYS A 134 3.95 -11.47 -30.01
C LYS A 134 4.27 -12.76 -30.75
N ASP A 135 3.79 -13.89 -30.25
CA ASP A 135 4.06 -15.21 -30.81
C ASP A 135 3.12 -15.57 -31.97
N GLY A 136 2.11 -14.75 -32.28
CA GLY A 136 1.15 -14.95 -33.38
C GLY A 136 0.29 -16.20 -33.23
N VAL A 137 0.04 -16.65 -32.00
CA VAL A 137 -0.61 -17.96 -31.73
C VAL A 137 -2.10 -17.87 -31.37
N TRP A 138 -2.77 -16.76 -31.71
CA TRP A 138 -4.18 -16.55 -31.38
C TRP A 138 -5.10 -17.72 -31.80
N GLY A 139 -4.96 -18.18 -33.03
CA GLY A 139 -5.77 -19.29 -33.53
C GLY A 139 -5.35 -20.68 -33.06
N LYS A 140 -4.19 -20.80 -32.40
CA LYS A 140 -3.66 -22.05 -31.85
C LYS A 140 -3.90 -22.17 -30.35
N THR A 141 -4.32 -21.07 -29.72
CA THR A 141 -4.56 -21.05 -28.27
C THR A 141 -5.91 -21.70 -27.95
N PRO A 142 -5.96 -22.72 -27.07
CA PRO A 142 -7.19 -23.40 -26.72
C PRO A 142 -8.22 -22.45 -26.09
N TRP A 143 -9.49 -22.62 -26.37
CA TRP A 143 -10.56 -21.76 -25.86
C TRP A 143 -10.61 -21.73 -24.32
N GLN A 144 -10.21 -22.82 -23.65
CA GLN A 144 -10.14 -22.91 -22.20
C GLN A 144 -9.23 -21.83 -21.58
N PHE A 145 -8.19 -21.42 -22.31
CA PHE A 145 -7.30 -20.35 -21.88
C PHE A 145 -8.06 -19.02 -21.77
N TYR A 146 -8.87 -18.68 -22.75
CA TYR A 146 -9.70 -17.46 -22.72
C TYR A 146 -10.75 -17.50 -21.64
N VAL A 147 -11.35 -18.67 -21.39
CA VAL A 147 -12.26 -18.88 -20.26
C VAL A 147 -11.51 -18.67 -18.92
N GLY A 148 -10.29 -19.17 -18.79
CA GLY A 148 -9.45 -18.92 -17.61
C GLY A 148 -9.22 -17.43 -17.35
N ILE A 149 -8.95 -16.63 -18.39
CA ILE A 149 -8.81 -15.18 -18.31
C ILE A 149 -10.13 -14.53 -17.82
N LEU A 150 -11.27 -14.93 -18.38
CA LEU A 150 -12.58 -14.41 -17.97
C LEU A 150 -12.90 -14.77 -16.52
N LEU A 151 -12.60 -15.98 -16.07
CA LEU A 151 -12.79 -16.40 -14.69
C LEU A 151 -11.89 -15.62 -13.72
N ALA A 152 -10.64 -15.34 -14.10
CA ALA A 152 -9.74 -14.50 -13.32
C ALA A 152 -10.29 -13.08 -13.18
N ALA A 153 -10.77 -12.47 -14.26
CA ALA A 153 -11.38 -11.16 -14.25
C ALA A 153 -12.67 -11.13 -13.40
N ALA A 154 -13.54 -12.15 -13.54
CA ALA A 154 -14.74 -12.29 -12.71
C ALA A 154 -14.40 -12.46 -11.24
N GLY A 155 -13.37 -13.24 -10.90
CA GLY A 155 -12.89 -13.40 -9.52
C GLY A 155 -12.47 -12.08 -8.90
N VAL A 156 -11.72 -11.23 -9.63
CA VAL A 156 -11.37 -9.88 -9.17
C VAL A 156 -12.61 -9.02 -8.98
N ALA A 157 -13.56 -9.04 -9.92
CA ALA A 157 -14.81 -8.29 -9.78
C ALA A 157 -15.58 -8.70 -8.52
N MET A 158 -15.62 -9.99 -8.21
CA MET A 158 -16.23 -10.49 -6.97
C MET A 158 -15.49 -10.00 -5.72
N VAL A 159 -14.16 -10.04 -5.68
CA VAL A 159 -13.36 -9.49 -4.59
C VAL A 159 -13.65 -7.99 -4.41
N MET A 160 -13.78 -7.24 -5.50
CA MET A 160 -14.13 -5.82 -5.48
C MET A 160 -15.52 -5.58 -4.89
N GLN A 161 -16.49 -6.40 -5.27
CA GLN A 161 -17.90 -6.24 -4.87
C GLN A 161 -18.12 -6.66 -3.42
N TYR A 162 -17.53 -7.78 -2.98
CA TYR A 162 -17.76 -8.41 -1.69
C TYR A 162 -16.65 -8.19 -0.67
N ARG A 163 -15.79 -7.17 -0.90
CA ARG A 163 -14.73 -6.83 0.05
C ARG A 163 -15.31 -6.53 1.44
N PRO A 164 -14.67 -6.99 2.53
CA PRO A 164 -15.07 -6.63 3.89
C PRO A 164 -14.73 -5.14 4.11
N LEU A 165 -15.70 -4.28 3.86
CA LEU A 165 -15.66 -2.91 4.33
C LEU A 165 -15.81 -3.01 5.84
N GLY A 166 -14.73 -2.72 6.60
CA GLY A 166 -14.84 -2.58 8.04
C GLY A 166 -15.91 -1.54 8.32
N GLY A 167 -17.12 -2.00 8.63
CA GLY A 167 -18.18 -1.13 9.15
C GLY A 167 -17.65 -0.39 10.38
N PRO A 168 -18.23 0.75 10.76
CA PRO A 168 -17.93 1.37 12.04
C PRO A 168 -18.05 0.28 13.12
N PRO A 169 -17.15 0.26 14.11
CA PRO A 169 -17.24 -0.70 15.21
C PRO A 169 -18.69 -0.67 15.72
N ALA A 170 -19.30 -1.84 15.80
CA ALA A 170 -20.67 -1.93 16.32
C ALA A 170 -20.69 -1.11 17.61
N LYS A 171 -21.56 -0.09 17.64
CA LYS A 171 -21.78 0.71 18.84
C LYS A 171 -21.96 -0.31 19.95
N PRO A 172 -21.16 -0.28 21.03
CA PRO A 172 -21.31 -1.24 22.10
C PRO A 172 -22.81 -1.28 22.41
N ALA A 173 -23.42 -2.46 22.34
CA ALA A 173 -24.83 -2.61 22.73
C ALA A 173 -24.90 -1.93 24.08
N ALA A 174 -25.71 -0.88 24.17
CA ALA A 174 -25.92 -0.17 25.43
C ALA A 174 -26.24 -1.27 26.43
N ALA A 175 -25.28 -1.50 27.35
CA ALA A 175 -25.49 -2.49 28.40
C ALA A 175 -26.82 -2.17 28.98
N ALA A 176 -27.78 -3.09 28.85
CA ALA A 176 -29.12 -2.93 29.42
C ALA A 176 -28.87 -2.55 30.87
N ALA A 177 -29.24 -1.35 31.23
CA ALA A 177 -29.07 -0.87 32.58
C ALA A 177 -29.75 -1.91 33.49
N PRO A 178 -29.07 -2.44 34.52
CA PRO A 178 -29.66 -3.39 35.42
C PRO A 178 -30.92 -2.71 36.02
N ALA A 179 -32.06 -3.37 35.86
CA ALA A 179 -33.32 -2.91 36.43
C ALA A 179 -33.10 -2.78 37.94
N GLY A 180 -32.99 -1.56 38.45
CA GLY A 180 -32.78 -1.31 39.88
C GLY A 180 -31.73 -0.24 40.22
N ALA A 181 -31.14 0.45 39.24
CA ALA A 181 -30.24 1.56 39.54
C ALA A 181 -31.04 2.75 40.13
N PRO A 182 -30.63 3.31 41.29
CA PRO A 182 -31.34 4.48 41.87
C PRO A 182 -31.18 5.68 40.91
N THR A 183 -32.26 6.42 40.74
CA THR A 183 -32.31 7.67 39.96
C THR A 183 -31.21 8.62 40.42
N PRO A 184 -30.40 9.15 39.53
CA PRO A 184 -29.36 10.14 39.90
C PRO A 184 -30.04 11.40 40.45
N VAL A 185 -29.68 11.78 41.66
CA VAL A 185 -30.07 13.03 42.29
C VAL A 185 -29.57 14.20 41.43
N PRO A 186 -30.41 15.20 41.09
CA PRO A 186 -29.96 16.33 40.29
C PRO A 186 -28.85 17.09 41.02
N VAL A 187 -27.62 17.03 40.46
CA VAL A 187 -26.49 17.85 40.89
C VAL A 187 -26.82 19.28 40.48
N ALA A 188 -26.90 20.19 41.45
CA ALA A 188 -27.06 21.62 41.22
C ALA A 188 -25.97 22.13 40.25
N VAL A 189 -26.43 22.64 39.13
CA VAL A 189 -25.55 23.28 38.14
C VAL A 189 -25.08 24.58 38.75
N PHE A 190 -23.80 24.62 39.08
CA PHE A 190 -23.11 25.86 39.48
C PHE A 190 -23.00 26.71 38.22
N THR A 191 -23.80 27.77 38.09
CA THR A 191 -23.64 28.83 37.10
C THR A 191 -22.38 29.64 37.42
N PRO A 192 -21.40 29.74 36.51
CA PRO A 192 -20.26 30.62 36.74
C PRO A 192 -20.71 32.07 36.67
N LEU A 193 -20.27 32.88 37.64
CA LEU A 193 -20.43 34.35 37.69
C LEU A 193 -19.85 35.01 36.41
N PRO A 194 -20.49 36.09 35.91
CA PRO A 194 -20.01 36.79 34.73
C PRO A 194 -18.64 37.43 34.97
N ALA A 195 -17.75 37.24 33.97
CA ALA A 195 -16.36 37.74 33.97
C ALA A 195 -16.28 39.27 33.71
N SER A 196 -16.75 40.09 34.66
CA SER A 196 -16.63 41.54 34.59
C SER A 196 -15.86 42.21 35.73
N THR A 197 -15.09 41.44 36.53
CA THR A 197 -14.36 42.04 37.64
C THR A 197 -12.93 41.50 37.81
N VAL A 198 -12.18 41.33 36.72
CA VAL A 198 -10.72 41.19 36.77
C VAL A 198 -10.11 41.88 35.54
N ALA A 199 -10.20 43.16 35.50
CA ALA A 199 -9.40 43.99 34.60
C ALA A 199 -8.72 45.09 35.44
N ALA A 200 -7.70 44.70 36.16
CA ALA A 200 -6.68 45.65 36.65
C ALA A 200 -5.44 44.88 37.05
N GLY A 201 -4.36 45.04 36.31
CA GLY A 201 -2.99 44.80 36.80
C GLY A 201 -2.33 43.54 36.28
N TYR A 202 -1.87 43.53 35.06
CA TYR A 202 -0.55 42.99 34.74
C TYR A 202 -0.04 43.55 33.43
N SER A 203 0.65 44.66 33.52
CA SER A 203 1.55 45.17 32.50
C SER A 203 2.94 44.62 32.78
N ASP A 204 3.62 44.28 31.68
CA ASP A 204 5.08 44.22 31.60
C ASP A 204 5.79 42.89 31.96
N VAL A 205 6.09 42.08 30.92
CA VAL A 205 7.40 41.42 30.78
C VAL A 205 7.74 41.24 29.28
N THR A 206 8.53 42.17 28.78
CA THR A 206 9.62 42.11 27.79
C THR A 206 9.76 40.90 26.87
N THR A 207 9.59 41.22 25.58
CA THR A 207 10.28 40.68 24.40
C THR A 207 11.72 40.23 24.70
N ARG A 208 12.05 38.98 24.39
CA ARG A 208 13.43 38.57 24.08
C ARG A 208 13.43 37.82 22.74
N SER A 209 13.90 38.53 21.73
CA SER A 209 14.39 38.01 20.46
C SER A 209 15.63 37.14 20.70
N TRP A 210 15.66 35.92 20.13
CA TRP A 210 16.91 35.19 19.94
C TRP A 210 17.22 35.19 18.42
N VAL A 211 18.23 35.97 18.07
CA VAL A 211 19.03 35.84 16.85
C VAL A 211 20.12 34.85 17.17
N VAL A 212 20.30 33.83 16.35
CA VAL A 212 21.50 32.99 16.35
C VAL A 212 22.10 33.06 14.95
N SER A 213 23.30 33.47 14.96
CA SER A 213 24.30 33.49 13.88
C SER A 213 24.64 32.08 13.38
#